data_27fe3b7b2c9fde90d11fc910506613a7
#
_entry.id   27fe3b7b2c9fde90d11fc910506613a7
#
_cell.length_a   1.000
_cell.length_b   1.000
_cell.length_c   1.000
_cell.angle_alpha   90.00
_cell.angle_beta   90.00
_cell.angle_gamma   90.00
#
_symmetry.space_group_name_H-M   'P 1'
#
loop_
_entity.id
_entity.type
_entity.pdbx_description
1 polymer ?
#
loop_
_entity_poly.entity_id
_entity_poly.type
_entity_poly.pdbx_seq_one_letter_code
_entity_poly.pdbx_strand_id
1 'polypeptide(L)'
;MSLFSRKDWILNSFFHPLSSREVLEKVEKSVESHLKGPKAHLKPVILFDLDSTLYEVGHRTLAIIREWNQAPQTQLAIQDKLNQLELNHISYSLADMAHNLGLNPSHPDTQKALQDLK
;
A
#
# COMPACT_ATOMS: atom_id res chain seq x y z
N MET A 1 -4.88 -18.33 -1.15
CA MET A 1 -5.03 -17.01 -1.76
C MET A 1 -3.63 -16.44 -2.01
N SER A 2 -3.29 -16.17 -3.24
CA SER A 2 -2.00 -15.55 -3.57
C SER A 2 -2.05 -14.09 -3.08
N LEU A 3 -1.16 -13.74 -2.17
CA LEU A 3 -1.02 -12.36 -1.71
C LEU A 3 -0.08 -11.64 -2.67
N PHE A 4 -0.54 -10.56 -3.25
CA PHE A 4 0.24 -9.79 -4.19
C PHE A 4 1.26 -8.93 -3.45
N SER A 5 2.50 -8.95 -3.92
CA SER A 5 3.48 -7.95 -3.55
C SER A 5 3.02 -6.58 -4.08
N ARG A 6 3.63 -5.50 -3.57
CA ARG A 6 3.38 -4.15 -4.10
C ARG A 6 3.62 -4.06 -5.62
N LYS A 7 4.67 -4.73 -6.10
CA LYS A 7 4.99 -4.78 -7.53
C LYS A 7 3.88 -5.48 -8.32
N ASP A 8 3.39 -6.61 -7.81
CA ASP A 8 2.30 -7.34 -8.44
C ASP A 8 1.01 -6.51 -8.45
N TRP A 9 0.77 -5.76 -7.39
CA TRP A 9 -0.38 -4.86 -7.29
C TRP A 9 -0.36 -3.78 -8.37
N ILE A 10 0.79 -3.14 -8.58
CA ILE A 10 0.98 -2.15 -9.64
C ILE A 10 0.78 -2.79 -11.01
N LEU A 11 1.39 -3.95 -11.27
CA LEU A 11 1.30 -4.65 -12.55
C LEU A 11 -0.12 -5.15 -12.89
N ASN A 12 -0.93 -5.45 -11.88
CA ASN A 12 -2.31 -5.90 -12.04
C ASN A 12 -3.33 -4.77 -11.89
N SER A 13 -2.90 -3.52 -11.78
CA SER A 13 -3.80 -2.37 -11.76
C SER A 13 -4.59 -2.28 -13.07
N PHE A 14 -5.87 -1.91 -12.98
CA PHE A 14 -6.72 -1.66 -14.14
C PHE A 14 -6.14 -0.61 -15.11
N PHE A 15 -5.39 0.34 -14.59
CA PHE A 15 -4.77 1.41 -15.38
C PHE A 15 -3.36 1.08 -15.87
N HIS A 16 -2.78 -0.05 -15.45
CA HIS A 16 -1.51 -0.48 -16.02
C HIS A 16 -1.70 -0.84 -17.51
N PRO A 17 -0.81 -0.41 -18.43
CA PRO A 17 0.50 0.22 -18.20
C PRO A 17 0.52 1.75 -18.17
N LEU A 18 -0.62 2.42 -17.96
CA LEU A 18 -0.68 3.88 -17.98
C LEU A 18 0.18 4.50 -16.86
N SER A 19 0.89 5.57 -17.19
CA SER A 19 1.58 6.40 -16.20
C SER A 19 0.58 7.26 -15.42
N SER A 20 1.00 7.78 -14.25
CA SER A 20 0.18 8.72 -13.47
C SER A 20 -0.21 9.95 -14.29
N ARG A 21 0.67 10.42 -15.16
CA ARG A 21 0.39 11.54 -16.07
C ARG A 21 -0.74 11.20 -17.04
N GLU A 22 -0.68 10.06 -17.69
CA GLU A 22 -1.72 9.61 -18.62
C GLU A 22 -3.08 9.42 -17.94
N VAL A 23 -3.09 8.95 -16.70
CA VAL A 23 -4.31 8.86 -15.90
C VAL A 23 -4.90 10.25 -15.62
N LEU A 24 -4.07 11.21 -15.21
CA LEU A 24 -4.50 12.59 -14.96
C LEU A 24 -5.01 13.27 -16.23
N GLU A 25 -4.37 13.07 -17.38
CA GLU A 25 -4.83 13.57 -18.67
C GLU A 25 -6.22 13.01 -19.05
N LYS A 26 -6.50 11.75 -18.71
CA LYS A 26 -7.84 11.17 -18.89
C LYS A 26 -8.88 11.83 -18.00
N VAL A 27 -8.54 12.13 -16.74
CA VAL A 27 -9.41 12.86 -15.81
C VAL A 27 -9.70 14.25 -16.35
N GLU A 28 -8.69 14.98 -16.80
CA GLU A 28 -8.81 16.33 -17.39
C GLU A 28 -9.76 16.32 -18.61
N LYS A 29 -9.54 15.43 -19.56
CA LYS A 29 -10.42 15.24 -20.74
C LYS A 29 -11.85 14.92 -20.33
N SER A 30 -12.05 14.13 -19.29
CA SER A 30 -13.36 13.80 -18.76
C SER A 30 -14.08 15.03 -18.20
N VAL A 31 -13.37 15.90 -17.49
CA VAL A 31 -13.89 17.17 -16.98
C VAL A 31 -14.24 18.11 -18.14
N GLU A 32 -13.35 18.27 -19.12
CA GLU A 32 -13.59 19.09 -20.29
C GLU A 32 -14.84 18.64 -21.08
N SER A 33 -15.00 17.33 -21.26
CA SER A 33 -16.18 16.75 -21.93
C SER A 33 -17.45 17.04 -21.13
N HIS A 34 -17.40 16.95 -19.81
CA HIS A 34 -18.52 17.30 -18.94
C HIS A 34 -18.93 18.76 -19.10
N LEU A 35 -17.97 19.68 -19.11
CA LEU A 35 -18.21 21.12 -19.22
C LEU A 35 -18.78 21.54 -20.59
N LYS A 36 -18.57 20.73 -21.62
CA LYS A 36 -19.13 20.92 -22.98
C LYS A 36 -20.43 20.17 -23.23
N GLY A 37 -20.81 19.31 -22.28
CA GLY A 37 -21.97 18.41 -22.43
C GLY A 37 -23.28 18.98 -21.87
N PRO A 38 -24.35 18.15 -21.93
CA PRO A 38 -25.70 18.59 -21.51
C PRO A 38 -25.81 18.84 -20.00
N LYS A 39 -24.88 18.33 -19.21
CA LYS A 39 -24.81 18.52 -17.75
C LYS A 39 -23.78 19.57 -17.33
N ALA A 40 -23.35 20.44 -18.23
CA ALA A 40 -22.34 21.49 -17.95
C ALA A 40 -22.74 22.46 -16.83
N HIS A 41 -24.02 22.57 -16.54
CA HIS A 41 -24.54 23.37 -15.42
C HIS A 41 -24.27 22.75 -14.04
N LEU A 42 -23.93 21.45 -13.99
CA LEU A 42 -23.52 20.77 -12.77
C LEU A 42 -22.02 20.88 -12.59
N LYS A 43 -21.61 21.32 -11.41
CA LYS A 43 -20.18 21.43 -11.09
C LYS A 43 -19.55 20.05 -10.99
N PRO A 44 -18.49 19.75 -11.78
CA PRO A 44 -17.76 18.49 -11.64
C PRO A 44 -17.00 18.44 -10.32
N VAL A 45 -16.94 17.28 -9.73
CA VAL A 45 -16.17 17.01 -8.49
C VAL A 45 -15.26 15.84 -8.75
N ILE A 46 -13.98 15.99 -8.40
CA ILE A 46 -12.98 14.92 -8.46
C ILE A 46 -12.63 14.52 -7.03
N LEU A 47 -12.74 13.23 -6.74
CA LEU A 47 -12.36 12.67 -5.46
C LEU A 47 -11.02 11.94 -5.60
N PHE A 48 -10.05 12.32 -4.79
CA PHE A 48 -8.78 11.63 -4.69
C PHE A 48 -8.67 10.93 -3.34
N ASP A 49 -8.31 9.65 -3.37
CA ASP A 49 -7.83 8.97 -2.19
C ASP A 49 -6.42 9.48 -1.84
N LEU A 50 -6.12 9.63 -0.56
CA LEU A 50 -4.85 10.18 -0.10
C LEU A 50 -3.79 9.11 0.06
N ASP A 51 -4.09 8.11 0.89
CA ASP A 51 -3.12 7.09 1.26
C ASP A 51 -2.87 6.12 0.08
N SER A 52 -1.61 5.96 -0.28
CA SER A 52 -1.15 5.14 -1.42
C SER A 52 -1.68 5.57 -2.79
N THR A 53 -2.38 6.69 -2.89
CA THR A 53 -2.81 7.31 -4.15
C THR A 53 -2.07 8.62 -4.40
N LEU A 54 -2.26 9.62 -3.56
CA LEU A 54 -1.53 10.89 -3.62
C LEU A 54 -0.25 10.86 -2.76
N TYR A 55 -0.26 10.10 -1.67
CA TYR A 55 0.87 9.97 -0.76
C TYR A 55 1.34 8.53 -0.67
N GLU A 56 2.63 8.33 -0.83
CA GLU A 56 3.28 7.05 -0.60
C GLU A 56 3.45 6.81 0.90
N VAL A 57 2.69 5.85 1.44
CA VAL A 57 2.70 5.53 2.88
C VAL A 57 3.63 4.36 3.23
N GLY A 58 4.16 3.65 2.24
CA GLY A 58 5.03 2.49 2.45
C GLY A 58 6.28 2.83 3.23
N HIS A 59 6.92 3.96 2.96
CA HIS A 59 8.10 4.41 3.69
C HIS A 59 7.81 4.68 5.16
N ARG A 60 6.67 5.28 5.47
CA ARG A 60 6.22 5.52 6.85
C ARG A 60 6.01 4.20 7.58
N THR A 61 5.30 3.27 6.97
CA THR A 61 5.05 1.95 7.53
C THR A 61 6.36 1.20 7.79
N LEU A 62 7.27 1.22 6.84
CA LEU A 62 8.60 0.60 6.98
C LEU A 62 9.39 1.20 8.15
N ALA A 63 9.38 2.53 8.30
CA ALA A 63 10.06 3.22 9.40
C ALA A 63 9.47 2.83 10.76
N ILE A 64 8.15 2.79 10.90
CA ILE A 64 7.45 2.41 12.13
C ILE A 64 7.80 0.97 12.52
N ILE A 65 7.79 0.03 11.57
CA ILE A 65 8.10 -1.37 11.86
C ILE A 65 9.57 -1.54 12.25
N ARG A 66 10.48 -0.83 11.60
CA ARG A 66 11.91 -0.85 11.95
C ARG A 66 12.17 -0.30 13.34
N GLU A 67 11.52 0.79 13.71
CA GLU A 67 11.61 1.36 15.06
C GLU A 67 11.06 0.38 16.10
N TRP A 68 9.88 -0.20 15.86
CA TRP A 68 9.30 -1.23 16.74
C TRP A 68 10.22 -2.45 16.88
N ASN A 69 10.87 -2.90 15.78
CA ASN A 69 11.77 -4.05 15.78
C ASN A 69 13.02 -3.82 16.65
N GLN A 70 13.42 -2.58 16.86
CA GLN A 70 14.55 -2.21 17.73
C GLN A 70 14.16 -2.15 19.22
N ALA A 71 12.87 -2.25 19.52
CA ALA A 71 12.38 -2.18 20.89
C ALA A 71 12.76 -3.46 21.68
N PRO A 72 13.13 -3.33 22.98
CA PRO A 72 13.62 -4.46 23.78
C PRO A 72 12.65 -5.62 23.94
N GLN A 73 11.36 -5.36 23.79
CA GLN A 73 10.28 -6.35 23.90
C GLN A 73 10.11 -7.20 22.63
N THR A 74 10.75 -6.88 21.52
CA THR A 74 10.62 -7.62 20.27
C THR A 74 11.28 -9.00 20.38
N GLN A 75 10.59 -10.04 19.94
CA GLN A 75 11.09 -11.41 19.99
C GLN A 75 12.20 -11.63 18.96
N LEU A 76 13.31 -12.25 19.39
CA LEU A 76 14.50 -12.45 18.56
C LEU A 76 14.23 -13.21 17.26
N ALA A 77 13.39 -14.26 17.30
CA ALA A 77 13.09 -15.06 16.12
C ALA A 77 12.41 -14.27 14.99
N ILE A 78 11.60 -13.27 15.35
CA ILE A 78 10.92 -12.39 14.41
C ILE A 78 11.84 -11.23 14.03
N GLN A 79 12.68 -10.77 14.96
CA GLN A 79 13.59 -9.66 14.77
C GLN A 79 14.54 -9.89 13.59
N ASP A 80 15.12 -11.08 13.45
CA ASP A 80 16.00 -11.41 12.33
C ASP A 80 15.27 -11.32 10.98
N LYS A 81 14.02 -11.74 10.92
CA LYS A 81 13.20 -11.61 9.71
C LYS A 81 12.83 -10.15 9.43
N LEU A 82 12.46 -9.39 10.44
CA LEU A 82 12.12 -7.98 10.29
C LEU A 82 13.32 -7.10 9.91
N ASN A 83 14.54 -7.52 10.25
CA ASN A 83 15.76 -6.86 9.78
C ASN A 83 15.93 -6.94 8.25
N GLN A 84 15.29 -7.91 7.61
CA GLN A 84 15.29 -8.08 6.15
C GLN A 84 14.16 -7.31 5.46
N LEU A 85 13.33 -6.60 6.22
CA LEU A 85 12.19 -5.87 5.70
C LEU A 85 12.63 -4.70 4.80
N GLU A 86 12.12 -4.71 3.59
CA GLU A 86 12.31 -3.65 2.59
C GLU A 86 10.97 -3.11 2.11
N LEU A 87 10.99 -2.02 1.39
CA LEU A 87 9.78 -1.36 0.89
C LEU A 87 8.89 -2.28 0.04
N ASN A 88 9.49 -3.17 -0.75
CA ASN A 88 8.77 -4.13 -1.60
C ASN A 88 8.00 -5.20 -0.81
N HIS A 89 8.32 -5.40 0.48
CA HIS A 89 7.58 -6.32 1.35
C HIS A 89 6.35 -5.66 1.96
N ILE A 90 6.30 -4.32 2.00
CA ILE A 90 5.17 -3.57 2.55
C ILE A 90 3.94 -3.79 1.66
N SER A 91 2.83 -4.15 2.29
CA SER A 91 1.56 -4.42 1.63
C SER A 91 0.41 -3.73 2.36
N TYR A 92 -0.81 -3.93 1.87
CA TYR A 92 -2.00 -3.32 2.43
C TYR A 92 -2.24 -3.73 3.89
N SER A 93 -1.96 -4.99 4.22
CA SER A 93 -2.11 -5.50 5.58
C SER A 93 -0.78 -5.98 6.18
N LEU A 94 -0.69 -5.96 7.50
CA LEU A 94 0.45 -6.52 8.22
C LEU A 94 0.59 -8.04 8.01
N ALA A 95 -0.52 -8.75 7.85
CA ALA A 95 -0.51 -10.18 7.55
C ALA A 95 0.12 -10.48 6.18
N ASP A 96 -0.21 -9.69 5.17
CA ASP A 96 0.38 -9.79 3.83
C ASP A 96 1.87 -9.47 3.86
N MET A 97 2.27 -8.46 4.61
CA MET A 97 3.68 -8.13 4.84
C MET A 97 4.44 -9.30 5.48
N ALA A 98 3.88 -9.91 6.52
CA ALA A 98 4.48 -11.07 7.18
C ALA A 98 4.66 -12.24 6.19
N HIS A 99 3.64 -12.50 5.37
CA HIS A 99 3.71 -13.51 4.32
C HIS A 99 4.82 -13.20 3.30
N ASN A 100 4.92 -11.95 2.85
CA ASN A 100 5.94 -11.50 1.89
C ASN A 100 7.37 -11.67 2.45
N LEU A 101 7.54 -11.60 3.76
CA LEU A 101 8.79 -11.88 4.46
C LEU A 101 9.07 -13.37 4.68
N GLY A 102 8.16 -14.25 4.28
CA GLY A 102 8.26 -15.68 4.55
C GLY A 102 7.91 -16.07 5.98
N LEU A 103 7.22 -15.22 6.73
CA LEU A 103 6.64 -15.52 8.02
C LEU A 103 5.26 -16.17 7.83
N ASN A 104 4.95 -17.15 8.68
CA ASN A 104 3.60 -17.72 8.72
C ASN A 104 2.68 -16.85 9.60
N PRO A 105 1.69 -16.16 9.03
CA PRO A 105 0.78 -15.30 9.81
C PRO A 105 -0.02 -16.05 10.88
N SER A 106 -0.16 -17.37 10.75
CA SER A 106 -0.88 -18.21 11.72
C SER A 106 0.02 -18.72 12.85
N HIS A 107 1.33 -18.52 12.77
CA HIS A 107 2.24 -18.92 13.85
C HIS A 107 2.04 -18.02 15.07
N PRO A 108 1.96 -18.57 16.31
CA PRO A 108 1.67 -17.80 17.53
C PRO A 108 2.57 -16.59 17.73
N ASP A 109 3.87 -16.72 17.48
CA ASP A 109 4.84 -15.63 17.64
C ASP A 109 4.60 -14.51 16.62
N THR A 110 4.26 -14.86 15.38
CA THR A 110 3.91 -13.92 14.34
C THR A 110 2.60 -13.20 14.67
N GLN A 111 1.59 -13.92 15.13
CA GLN A 111 0.31 -13.35 15.54
C GLN A 111 0.47 -12.33 16.67
N LYS A 112 1.30 -12.65 17.67
CA LYS A 112 1.59 -11.76 18.78
C LYS A 112 2.26 -10.47 18.28
N ALA A 113 3.27 -10.59 17.43
CA ALA A 113 3.94 -9.43 16.84
C ALA A 113 2.99 -8.55 16.00
N LEU A 114 2.12 -9.18 15.21
CA LEU A 114 1.13 -8.45 14.41
C LEU A 114 0.08 -7.74 15.28
N GLN A 115 -0.25 -8.29 16.45
CA GLN A 115 -1.13 -7.63 17.42
C GLN A 115 -0.45 -6.43 18.08
N ASP A 116 0.82 -6.56 18.43
CA ASP A 116 1.59 -5.48 19.07
C ASP A 116 1.82 -4.30 18.10
N LEU A 117 1.86 -4.55 16.79
CA LEU A 117 2.02 -3.53 15.74
C LEU A 117 0.72 -2.81 15.36
N LYS A 118 -0.42 -3.29 15.79
CA LYS A 118 -1.72 -2.63 15.54
C LYS A 118 -1.94 -1.44 16.46
#